data_a0b17febdff56281d8cdc974a85bd344
#
_entry.id   a0b17febdff56281d8cdc974a85bd344
#
_cell.length_a   1.000
_cell.length_b   1.000
_cell.length_c   1.000
_cell.angle_alpha   90.00
_cell.angle_beta   90.00
_cell.angle_gamma   90.00
#
_symmetry.space_group_name_H-M   'P 1'
#
loop_
_entity.id
_entity.type
_entity.pdbx_description
1 polymer ?
#
loop_
_entity_poly.entity_id
_entity_poly.type
_entity_poly.pdbx_seq_one_letter_code
_entity_poly.pdbx_strand_id
1 'polypeptide(L)'
;MLTVDHFFPPRNTSSKSNTEDTIRDEVPPPLFTTYTLLLTACVYNAAALGISIDQFSSYNCMSLCSPFYRPYTAMSADPSSLLAAATVTRPAIPDHLRPTLPQILFPHHPLFDLLPLPALRAKAITFAATAPSLLDAIEFKRDIVERGGIVCSVESVGGMQPWDMRAWTIAPWFRRKWRVLSQSEDVV
;
A
#
# COMPACT_ATOMS: atom_id res chain seq x y z
N MET A 1 59.99 41.50 47.01
CA MET A 1 59.97 40.04 46.85
C MET A 1 58.86 39.75 45.84
N LEU A 2 59.23 39.14 44.78
CA LEU A 2 58.59 39.09 43.48
C LEU A 2 57.22 38.42 43.50
N THR A 3 56.20 39.04 42.90
CA THR A 3 54.96 38.42 42.50
C THR A 3 54.76 38.59 41.01
N VAL A 4 54.57 37.47 40.35
CA VAL A 4 54.48 37.34 38.90
C VAL A 4 53.00 37.37 38.51
N ASP A 5 52.64 38.35 37.71
CA ASP A 5 51.35 38.48 37.05
C ASP A 5 51.20 37.45 35.94
N HIS A 6 50.15 36.66 35.96
CA HIS A 6 49.76 35.80 34.85
C HIS A 6 48.53 36.39 34.14
N PHE A 7 48.82 36.92 32.98
CA PHE A 7 47.88 37.43 31.99
C PHE A 7 47.29 36.25 31.21
N PHE A 8 45.97 36.01 31.26
CA PHE A 8 45.25 35.12 30.35
C PHE A 8 44.23 35.91 29.51
N PRO A 9 44.26 35.80 28.18
CA PRO A 9 43.24 36.37 27.35
C PRO A 9 41.95 35.49 27.30
N PRO A 10 40.76 36.03 27.07
CA PRO A 10 39.52 35.31 26.98
C PRO A 10 39.45 34.50 25.67
N ARG A 11 39.19 33.19 25.78
CA ARG A 11 38.86 32.32 24.67
C ARG A 11 37.39 32.53 24.27
N ASN A 12 37.21 33.11 23.14
CA ASN A 12 35.96 33.08 22.40
C ASN A 12 35.82 31.68 21.77
N THR A 13 34.91 30.86 22.25
CA THR A 13 34.50 29.63 21.56
C THR A 13 33.03 29.74 21.17
N SER A 14 32.83 30.28 19.98
CA SER A 14 31.57 30.15 19.28
C SER A 14 31.48 28.74 18.72
N SER A 15 30.84 27.81 19.43
CA SER A 15 30.50 26.50 18.89
C SER A 15 29.22 26.61 18.07
N LYS A 16 29.38 26.67 16.75
CA LYS A 16 28.30 26.35 15.82
C LYS A 16 28.03 24.86 15.93
N SER A 17 26.89 24.51 16.50
CA SER A 17 26.32 23.16 16.39
C SER A 17 25.83 22.95 14.95
N ASN A 18 26.67 22.35 14.12
CA ASN A 18 26.23 21.74 12.90
C ASN A 18 25.41 20.48 13.28
N THR A 19 24.10 20.60 13.25
CA THR A 19 23.21 19.44 13.17
C THR A 19 23.32 18.94 11.74
N GLU A 20 24.29 18.08 11.46
CA GLU A 20 24.28 17.21 10.30
C GLU A 20 23.14 16.22 10.51
N ASP A 21 22.01 16.49 9.83
CA ASP A 21 20.95 15.53 9.59
C ASP A 21 21.56 14.38 8.81
N THR A 22 22.04 13.38 9.54
CA THR A 22 22.49 12.12 8.96
C THR A 22 21.25 11.40 8.48
N ILE A 23 20.87 11.65 7.21
CA ILE A 23 19.96 10.79 6.46
C ILE A 23 20.63 9.42 6.49
N ARG A 24 20.18 8.55 7.39
CA ARG A 24 20.52 7.14 7.35
C ARG A 24 19.95 6.62 6.05
N ASP A 25 20.80 6.38 5.07
CA ASP A 25 20.52 5.52 3.93
C ASP A 25 20.20 4.13 4.48
N GLU A 26 18.94 3.91 4.81
CA GLU A 26 18.45 2.59 5.17
C GLU A 26 18.57 1.74 3.91
N VAL A 27 19.54 0.86 3.88
CA VAL A 27 19.72 -0.13 2.81
C VAL A 27 18.42 -0.91 2.72
N PRO A 28 17.71 -0.88 1.57
CA PRO A 28 16.46 -1.59 1.45
C PRO A 28 16.68 -3.08 1.70
N PRO A 29 15.76 -3.74 2.41
CA PRO A 29 15.89 -5.17 2.70
C PRO A 29 16.04 -5.97 1.40
N PRO A 30 16.74 -7.12 1.42
CA PRO A 30 16.90 -7.96 0.23
C PRO A 30 15.53 -8.26 -0.40
N LEU A 31 15.44 -8.20 -1.72
CA LEU A 31 14.19 -8.42 -2.49
C LEU A 31 13.45 -9.69 -2.07
N PHE A 32 14.18 -10.74 -1.72
CA PHE A 32 13.61 -11.99 -1.25
C PHE A 32 12.82 -11.83 0.06
N THR A 33 13.34 -11.09 1.02
CA THR A 33 12.66 -10.82 2.30
C THR A 33 11.41 -9.98 2.08
N THR A 34 11.51 -8.95 1.25
CA THR A 34 10.38 -8.08 0.91
C THR A 34 9.24 -8.85 0.22
N TYR A 35 9.60 -9.74 -0.71
CA TYR A 35 8.64 -10.60 -1.40
C TYR A 35 7.93 -11.55 -0.43
N THR A 36 8.68 -12.20 0.47
CA THR A 36 8.13 -13.12 1.46
C THR A 36 7.15 -12.42 2.39
N LEU A 37 7.49 -11.23 2.88
CA LEU A 37 6.62 -10.42 3.75
C LEU A 37 5.33 -10.01 3.04
N LEU A 38 5.43 -9.57 1.77
CA LEU A 38 4.28 -9.24 0.96
C LEU A 38 3.34 -10.45 0.78
N LEU A 39 3.89 -11.60 0.40
CA LEU A 39 3.08 -12.82 0.22
C LEU A 39 2.43 -13.27 1.53
N THR A 40 3.18 -13.25 2.62
CA THR A 40 2.64 -13.59 3.94
C THR A 40 1.47 -12.68 4.31
N ALA A 41 1.62 -11.37 4.13
CA ALA A 41 0.54 -10.42 4.36
C ALA A 41 -0.68 -10.69 3.45
N CYS A 42 -0.45 -10.98 2.17
CA CYS A 42 -1.51 -11.35 1.24
C CYS A 42 -2.25 -12.63 1.67
N VAL A 43 -1.56 -13.65 2.18
CA VAL A 43 -2.18 -14.87 2.69
C VAL A 43 -3.09 -14.59 3.89
N TYR A 44 -2.65 -13.77 4.84
CA TYR A 44 -3.48 -13.37 5.98
C TYR A 44 -4.73 -12.59 5.54
N ASN A 45 -4.56 -11.64 4.62
CA ASN A 45 -5.66 -10.85 4.09
C ASN A 45 -6.63 -11.72 3.27
N ALA A 46 -6.11 -12.69 2.51
CA ALA A 46 -6.92 -13.66 1.76
C ALA A 46 -7.76 -14.52 2.71
N ALA A 47 -7.17 -15.00 3.80
CA ALA A 47 -7.90 -15.76 4.82
C ALA A 47 -9.03 -14.91 5.44
N ALA A 48 -8.79 -13.64 5.77
CA ALA A 48 -9.80 -12.72 6.29
C ALA A 48 -10.94 -12.47 5.29
N LEU A 49 -10.67 -12.52 3.99
CA LEU A 49 -11.66 -12.31 2.93
C LEU A 49 -12.28 -13.59 2.37
N GLY A 50 -11.76 -14.77 2.74
CA GLY A 50 -12.18 -16.06 2.18
C GLY A 50 -11.78 -16.25 0.72
N ILE A 51 -10.64 -15.68 0.31
CA ILE A 51 -10.04 -15.84 -1.02
C ILE A 51 -9.01 -16.96 -0.94
N SER A 52 -9.03 -17.91 -1.90
CA SER A 52 -8.03 -18.97 -1.94
C SER A 52 -6.68 -18.50 -2.48
N ILE A 53 -5.59 -19.16 -2.07
CA ILE A 53 -4.24 -18.85 -2.54
C ILE A 53 -4.16 -18.99 -4.06
N ASP A 54 -4.75 -20.05 -4.63
CA ASP A 54 -4.74 -20.28 -6.08
C ASP A 54 -5.38 -19.14 -6.87
N GLN A 55 -6.43 -18.51 -6.31
CA GLN A 55 -7.13 -17.39 -6.94
C GLN A 55 -6.24 -16.15 -7.07
N PHE A 56 -5.49 -15.79 -6.04
CA PHE A 56 -4.68 -14.57 -6.12
C PHE A 56 -3.27 -14.80 -6.68
N SER A 57 -2.74 -16.04 -6.65
CA SER A 57 -1.43 -16.36 -7.20
C SER A 57 -1.44 -16.43 -8.73
N SER A 58 -2.53 -16.89 -9.33
CA SER A 58 -2.67 -16.96 -10.79
C SER A 58 -2.61 -15.57 -11.44
N TYR A 59 -1.83 -15.43 -12.52
CA TYR A 59 -1.78 -14.17 -13.28
C TYR A 59 -3.05 -13.89 -14.09
N ASN A 60 -3.77 -14.94 -14.49
CA ASN A 60 -4.92 -14.84 -15.40
C ASN A 60 -6.26 -14.97 -14.69
N CYS A 61 -6.28 -15.01 -13.35
CA CYS A 61 -7.52 -15.08 -12.61
C CYS A 61 -8.28 -13.74 -12.71
N MET A 62 -9.30 -13.70 -13.54
CA MET A 62 -10.29 -12.61 -13.53
C MET A 62 -11.38 -12.97 -12.54
N SER A 63 -11.63 -12.09 -11.60
CA SER A 63 -12.39 -12.42 -10.40
C SER A 63 -13.89 -12.43 -10.57
N LEU A 64 -14.40 -13.41 -11.23
CA LEU A 64 -15.72 -13.93 -10.86
C LEU A 64 -15.74 -14.48 -9.41
N CYS A 65 -14.56 -14.59 -8.80
CA CYS A 65 -14.30 -15.15 -7.49
C CYS A 65 -14.05 -14.08 -6.41
N SER A 66 -14.04 -12.78 -6.72
CA SER A 66 -13.96 -11.73 -5.69
C SER A 66 -15.16 -11.82 -4.76
N PRO A 67 -14.97 -11.77 -3.45
CA PRO A 67 -16.08 -11.77 -2.51
C PRO A 67 -17.00 -10.55 -2.67
N PHE A 68 -16.55 -9.55 -3.41
CA PHE A 68 -17.23 -8.26 -3.55
C PHE A 68 -17.89 -8.06 -4.91
N TYR A 69 -17.37 -8.63 -5.99
CA TYR A 69 -17.87 -8.41 -7.34
C TYR A 69 -19.32 -8.88 -7.54
N ARG A 70 -20.17 -8.00 -8.09
CA ARG A 70 -21.61 -8.24 -8.31
C ARG A 70 -22.03 -7.76 -9.69
N PRO A 71 -21.85 -8.60 -10.75
CA PRO A 71 -22.04 -8.17 -12.14
C PRO A 71 -23.46 -7.70 -12.48
N TYR A 72 -24.48 -8.22 -11.78
CA TYR A 72 -25.88 -7.99 -12.15
C TYR A 72 -26.57 -6.88 -11.34
N THR A 73 -26.01 -6.42 -10.24
CA THR A 73 -26.65 -5.41 -9.36
C THR A 73 -26.20 -3.99 -9.69
N ALA A 74 -25.17 -3.83 -10.50
CA ALA A 74 -24.52 -2.54 -10.75
C ALA A 74 -25.35 -1.58 -11.63
N MET A 75 -26.31 -2.07 -12.39
CA MET A 75 -26.99 -1.24 -13.41
C MET A 75 -28.18 -0.42 -12.89
N SER A 76 -28.71 -0.73 -11.71
CA SER A 76 -29.94 -0.08 -11.20
C SER A 76 -29.92 0.29 -9.73
N ALA A 77 -28.88 -0.03 -8.98
CA ALA A 77 -28.80 0.23 -7.55
C ALA A 77 -27.95 1.48 -7.24
N ASP A 78 -28.39 2.24 -6.24
CA ASP A 78 -27.59 3.35 -5.69
C ASP A 78 -26.21 2.85 -5.18
N PRO A 79 -25.10 3.55 -5.50
CA PRO A 79 -23.76 3.18 -5.08
C PRO A 79 -23.61 2.98 -3.57
N SER A 80 -24.27 3.81 -2.76
CA SER A 80 -24.24 3.71 -1.29
C SER A 80 -24.90 2.43 -0.80
N SER A 81 -26.01 2.03 -1.42
CA SER A 81 -26.70 0.78 -1.13
C SER A 81 -25.86 -0.44 -1.49
N LEU A 82 -25.12 -0.40 -2.60
CA LEU A 82 -24.21 -1.48 -2.99
C LEU A 82 -23.07 -1.67 -1.98
N LEU A 83 -22.45 -0.57 -1.54
CA LEU A 83 -21.39 -0.60 -0.52
C LEU A 83 -21.91 -1.11 0.82
N ALA A 84 -23.09 -0.62 1.25
CA ALA A 84 -23.74 -1.07 2.47
C ALA A 84 -24.05 -2.57 2.44
N ALA A 85 -24.62 -3.07 1.36
CA ALA A 85 -24.92 -4.49 1.17
C ALA A 85 -23.67 -5.37 1.20
N ALA A 86 -22.58 -4.93 0.54
CA ALA A 86 -21.31 -5.65 0.53
C ALA A 86 -20.66 -5.71 1.93
N THR A 87 -20.86 -4.68 2.75
CA THR A 87 -20.33 -4.60 4.12
C THR A 87 -21.17 -5.43 5.10
N VAL A 88 -22.49 -5.37 5.00
CA VAL A 88 -23.42 -6.09 5.89
C VAL A 88 -23.27 -7.60 5.75
N THR A 89 -22.99 -8.11 4.56
CA THR A 89 -22.81 -9.56 4.36
C THR A 89 -21.55 -10.11 5.03
N ARG A 90 -20.60 -9.26 5.43
CA ARG A 90 -19.33 -9.64 6.06
C ARG A 90 -18.88 -8.62 7.12
N PRO A 91 -19.53 -8.57 8.29
CA PRO A 91 -19.26 -7.53 9.30
C PRO A 91 -17.84 -7.62 9.92
N ALA A 92 -17.18 -8.77 9.79
CA ALA A 92 -15.84 -9.00 10.36
C ALA A 92 -14.67 -8.57 9.46
N ILE A 93 -14.96 -7.94 8.29
CA ILE A 93 -13.88 -7.47 7.42
C ILE A 93 -13.13 -6.29 8.06
N PRO A 94 -11.78 -6.36 8.16
CA PRO A 94 -10.97 -5.24 8.62
C PRO A 94 -11.23 -3.95 7.81
N ASP A 95 -11.20 -2.79 8.45
CA ASP A 95 -11.60 -1.52 7.84
C ASP A 95 -10.87 -1.20 6.52
N HIS A 96 -9.55 -1.39 6.47
CA HIS A 96 -8.77 -1.11 5.27
C HIS A 96 -8.96 -2.16 4.15
N LEU A 97 -9.60 -3.29 4.43
CA LEU A 97 -9.98 -4.31 3.43
C LEU A 97 -11.44 -4.20 3.01
N ARG A 98 -12.23 -3.29 3.59
CA ARG A 98 -13.61 -3.06 3.14
C ARG A 98 -13.66 -2.74 1.65
N PRO A 99 -14.68 -3.19 0.94
CA PRO A 99 -14.77 -3.01 -0.50
C PRO A 99 -14.88 -1.54 -0.87
N THR A 100 -14.33 -1.20 -2.03
CA THR A 100 -14.58 0.06 -2.72
C THR A 100 -15.62 -0.15 -3.83
N LEU A 101 -16.27 0.90 -4.28
CA LEU A 101 -17.29 0.78 -5.33
C LEU A 101 -16.77 0.11 -6.61
N PRO A 102 -15.59 0.43 -7.14
CA PRO A 102 -15.05 -0.26 -8.32
C PRO A 102 -14.89 -1.77 -8.14
N GLN A 103 -14.59 -2.27 -6.93
CA GLN A 103 -14.51 -3.72 -6.66
C GLN A 103 -15.87 -4.43 -6.81
N ILE A 104 -16.96 -3.71 -6.59
CA ILE A 104 -18.32 -4.25 -6.76
C ILE A 104 -18.72 -4.21 -8.24
N LEU A 105 -18.37 -3.13 -8.94
CA LEU A 105 -18.83 -2.85 -10.31
C LEU A 105 -18.02 -3.55 -11.40
N PHE A 106 -16.71 -3.67 -11.22
CA PHE A 106 -15.81 -4.13 -12.28
C PHE A 106 -15.15 -5.46 -11.95
N PRO A 107 -15.03 -6.37 -12.92
CA PRO A 107 -14.19 -7.55 -12.77
C PRO A 107 -12.73 -7.12 -12.58
N HIS A 108 -12.04 -7.73 -11.64
CA HIS A 108 -10.66 -7.39 -11.31
C HIS A 108 -9.91 -8.63 -10.79
N HIS A 109 -8.59 -8.57 -10.73
CA HIS A 109 -7.79 -9.64 -10.17
C HIS A 109 -7.92 -9.66 -8.63
N PRO A 110 -8.05 -10.85 -7.97
CA PRO A 110 -8.20 -10.94 -6.51
C PRO A 110 -7.08 -10.30 -5.69
N LEU A 111 -5.87 -10.17 -6.26
CA LEU A 111 -4.77 -9.46 -5.60
C LEU A 111 -5.17 -8.05 -5.15
N PHE A 112 -6.01 -7.35 -5.93
CA PHE A 112 -6.46 -6.01 -5.55
C PHE A 112 -7.24 -6.03 -4.24
N ASP A 113 -8.04 -7.06 -4.00
CA ASP A 113 -8.83 -7.19 -2.77
C ASP A 113 -7.93 -7.33 -1.53
N LEU A 114 -6.71 -7.86 -1.71
CA LEU A 114 -5.77 -8.14 -0.62
C LEU A 114 -4.93 -6.94 -0.19
N LEU A 115 -4.90 -5.86 -0.98
CA LEU A 115 -4.14 -4.66 -0.67
C LEU A 115 -4.96 -3.74 0.25
N PRO A 116 -4.51 -3.43 1.49
CA PRO A 116 -5.24 -2.55 2.41
C PRO A 116 -5.01 -1.07 2.06
N LEU A 117 -5.09 -0.73 0.76
CA LEU A 117 -4.86 0.59 0.18
C LEU A 117 -6.11 0.98 -0.64
N PRO A 118 -7.21 1.42 -0.01
CA PRO A 118 -8.51 1.60 -0.67
C PRO A 118 -8.48 2.53 -1.88
N ALA A 119 -7.79 3.68 -1.78
CA ALA A 119 -7.66 4.63 -2.88
C ALA A 119 -6.91 4.03 -4.08
N LEU A 120 -5.81 3.32 -3.84
CA LEU A 120 -5.04 2.64 -4.89
C LEU A 120 -5.89 1.56 -5.57
N ARG A 121 -6.58 0.71 -4.80
CA ARG A 121 -7.47 -0.33 -5.33
C ARG A 121 -8.54 0.25 -6.23
N ALA A 122 -9.25 1.27 -5.73
CA ALA A 122 -10.34 1.88 -6.47
C ALA A 122 -9.87 2.43 -7.81
N LYS A 123 -8.77 3.19 -7.82
CA LYS A 123 -8.21 3.76 -9.05
C LYS A 123 -7.68 2.68 -10.00
N ALA A 124 -6.90 1.73 -9.48
CA ALA A 124 -6.31 0.68 -10.33
C ALA A 124 -7.38 -0.18 -11.01
N ILE A 125 -8.42 -0.57 -10.29
CA ILE A 125 -9.54 -1.34 -10.86
C ILE A 125 -10.32 -0.50 -11.88
N THR A 126 -10.60 0.77 -11.57
CA THR A 126 -11.26 1.67 -12.51
C THR A 126 -10.46 1.83 -13.80
N PHE A 127 -9.17 2.13 -13.72
CA PHE A 127 -8.33 2.30 -14.91
C PHE A 127 -8.17 0.98 -15.70
N ALA A 128 -7.98 -0.15 -15.03
CA ALA A 128 -7.90 -1.45 -15.70
C ALA A 128 -9.19 -1.78 -16.47
N ALA A 129 -10.35 -1.38 -15.95
CA ALA A 129 -11.65 -1.63 -16.59
C ALA A 129 -12.01 -0.62 -17.68
N THR A 130 -11.68 0.68 -17.50
CA THR A 130 -12.17 1.76 -18.36
C THR A 130 -11.12 2.32 -19.32
N ALA A 131 -9.84 2.17 -18.98
CA ALA A 131 -8.72 2.69 -19.75
C ALA A 131 -7.52 1.74 -19.70
N PRO A 132 -7.62 0.51 -20.24
CA PRO A 132 -6.57 -0.51 -20.14
C PRO A 132 -5.26 -0.10 -20.83
N SER A 133 -5.28 0.88 -21.72
CA SER A 133 -4.08 1.47 -22.31
C SER A 133 -3.24 2.29 -21.28
N LEU A 134 -3.86 2.73 -20.18
CA LEU A 134 -3.19 3.47 -19.12
C LEU A 134 -2.72 2.57 -17.97
N LEU A 135 -3.33 1.41 -17.81
CA LEU A 135 -3.00 0.45 -16.77
C LEU A 135 -3.17 -0.99 -17.27
N ASP A 136 -2.04 -1.62 -17.59
CA ASP A 136 -1.98 -3.07 -17.80
C ASP A 136 -2.00 -3.77 -16.43
N ALA A 137 -3.07 -4.51 -16.17
CA ALA A 137 -3.29 -5.18 -14.88
C ALA A 137 -2.24 -6.28 -14.60
N ILE A 138 -1.73 -6.95 -15.63
CA ILE A 138 -0.70 -7.99 -15.50
C ILE A 138 0.64 -7.34 -15.15
N GLU A 139 1.03 -6.28 -15.85
CA GLU A 139 2.24 -5.53 -15.57
C GLU A 139 2.18 -4.88 -14.18
N PHE A 140 1.04 -4.31 -13.82
CA PHE A 140 0.81 -3.74 -12.49
C PHE A 140 1.00 -4.78 -11.38
N LYS A 141 0.39 -5.97 -11.53
CA LYS A 141 0.58 -7.08 -10.60
C LYS A 141 2.04 -7.51 -10.51
N ARG A 142 2.72 -7.63 -11.65
CA ARG A 142 4.15 -7.99 -11.69
C ARG A 142 5.02 -6.97 -10.97
N ASP A 143 4.73 -5.70 -11.15
CA ASP A 143 5.45 -4.62 -10.45
C ASP A 143 5.25 -4.68 -8.93
N ILE A 144 4.07 -5.05 -8.47
CA ILE A 144 3.80 -5.23 -7.04
C ILE A 144 4.54 -6.46 -6.52
N VAL A 145 4.32 -7.63 -7.14
CA VAL A 145 4.73 -8.92 -6.60
C VAL A 145 6.21 -9.21 -6.82
N GLU A 146 6.71 -8.98 -8.04
CA GLU A 146 8.07 -9.38 -8.41
C GLU A 146 9.11 -8.27 -8.23
N ARG A 147 8.70 -7.00 -8.36
CA ARG A 147 9.61 -5.85 -8.36
C ARG A 147 9.56 -5.02 -7.09
N GLY A 148 8.74 -5.42 -6.10
CA GLY A 148 8.65 -4.73 -4.83
C GLY A 148 8.08 -3.31 -4.94
N GLY A 149 7.11 -3.10 -5.83
CA GLY A 149 6.44 -1.82 -5.99
C GLY A 149 5.61 -1.41 -4.77
N ILE A 150 5.13 -2.42 -4.02
CA ILE A 150 4.45 -2.26 -2.74
C ILE A 150 5.09 -3.21 -1.74
N VAL A 151 5.41 -2.72 -0.57
CA VAL A 151 6.11 -3.46 0.49
C VAL A 151 5.24 -3.47 1.74
N CYS A 152 5.17 -4.63 2.40
CA CYS A 152 4.57 -4.77 3.72
C CYS A 152 5.66 -4.96 4.78
N SER A 153 5.62 -4.17 5.85
CA SER A 153 6.62 -4.14 6.93
C SER A 153 6.03 -4.54 8.28
N VAL A 154 5.17 -5.55 8.31
CA VAL A 154 4.48 -6.00 9.53
C VAL A 154 5.43 -6.33 10.67
N GLU A 155 6.59 -6.92 10.39
CA GLU A 155 7.58 -7.29 11.41
C GLU A 155 8.32 -6.08 11.98
N SER A 156 8.44 -5.00 11.21
CA SER A 156 9.24 -3.81 11.61
C SER A 156 8.47 -2.85 12.50
N VAL A 157 7.15 -2.93 12.54
CA VAL A 157 6.30 -1.93 13.20
C VAL A 157 5.43 -2.61 14.25
N GLY A 158 6.02 -2.89 15.39
CA GLY A 158 5.48 -3.56 16.57
C GLY A 158 3.96 -3.70 16.65
N GLY A 159 3.44 -4.86 16.27
CA GLY A 159 2.04 -5.24 16.47
C GLY A 159 1.05 -4.81 15.39
N MET A 160 1.50 -4.20 14.27
CA MET A 160 0.58 -3.91 13.16
C MET A 160 0.14 -5.20 12.47
N GLN A 161 -1.11 -5.20 12.05
CA GLN A 161 -1.70 -6.34 11.35
C GLN A 161 -1.51 -6.19 9.83
N PRO A 162 -1.48 -7.31 9.06
CA PRO A 162 -1.33 -7.27 7.60
C PRO A 162 -2.41 -6.48 6.86
N TRP A 163 -3.56 -6.30 7.47
CA TRP A 163 -4.65 -5.49 6.92
C TRP A 163 -4.60 -4.01 7.34
N ASP A 164 -3.60 -3.59 8.13
CA ASP A 164 -3.43 -2.18 8.47
C ASP A 164 -2.65 -1.46 7.36
N MET A 165 -3.27 -0.45 6.77
CA MET A 165 -2.67 0.36 5.71
C MET A 165 -1.29 0.93 6.10
N ARG A 166 -1.07 1.24 7.38
CA ARG A 166 0.18 1.82 7.89
C ARG A 166 1.38 0.87 7.78
N ALA A 167 1.13 -0.44 7.68
CA ALA A 167 2.17 -1.44 7.46
C ALA A 167 2.65 -1.50 6.00
N TRP A 168 2.02 -0.76 5.08
CA TRP A 168 2.28 -0.84 3.66
C TRP A 168 2.91 0.44 3.12
N THR A 169 3.97 0.28 2.35
CA THR A 169 4.71 1.38 1.73
C THR A 169 4.74 1.19 0.21
N ILE A 170 4.50 2.28 -0.52
CA ILE A 170 4.57 2.30 -1.98
C ILE A 170 5.93 2.84 -2.39
N ALA A 171 6.70 2.06 -3.15
CA ALA A 171 8.03 2.45 -3.61
C ALA A 171 8.00 3.72 -4.48
N PRO A 172 8.99 4.63 -4.37
CA PRO A 172 9.02 5.87 -5.15
C PRO A 172 9.02 5.64 -6.66
N TRP A 173 9.70 4.59 -7.14
CA TRP A 173 9.71 4.24 -8.56
C TRP A 173 8.33 3.79 -9.04
N PHE A 174 7.58 3.04 -8.21
CA PHE A 174 6.24 2.57 -8.52
C PHE A 174 5.27 3.75 -8.62
N ARG A 175 5.33 4.71 -7.70
CA ARG A 175 4.53 5.95 -7.77
C ARG A 175 4.83 6.74 -9.05
N ARG A 176 6.09 6.82 -9.47
CA ARG A 176 6.47 7.50 -10.73
C ARG A 176 5.94 6.80 -11.96
N LYS A 177 6.06 5.46 -12.02
CA LYS A 177 5.57 4.65 -13.14
C LYS A 177 4.05 4.73 -13.26
N TRP A 178 3.36 4.53 -12.15
CA TRP A 178 1.90 4.49 -12.06
C TRP A 178 1.33 5.82 -11.55
N ARG A 179 1.91 6.95 -11.99
CA ARG A 179 1.51 8.30 -11.55
C ARG A 179 0.03 8.62 -11.76
N VAL A 180 -0.60 7.99 -12.74
CA VAL A 180 -2.04 8.11 -12.99
C VAL A 180 -2.88 7.73 -11.76
N LEU A 181 -2.36 6.83 -10.92
CA LEU A 181 -3.02 6.41 -9.68
C LEU A 181 -2.79 7.39 -8.51
N SER A 182 -1.80 8.27 -8.60
CA SER A 182 -1.41 9.20 -7.52
C SER A 182 -2.09 10.57 -7.64
N GLN A 183 -2.59 10.97 -8.80
CA GLN A 183 -3.00 12.33 -9.14
C GLN A 183 -4.29 12.86 -8.48
N SER A 184 -4.83 12.26 -7.43
CA SER A 184 -6.08 12.72 -6.82
C SER A 184 -6.03 12.94 -5.30
N GLU A 185 -4.84 13.01 -4.69
CA GLU A 185 -4.73 13.31 -3.25
C GLU A 185 -4.41 14.78 -2.96
N ASP A 186 -4.22 15.62 -4.00
CA ASP A 186 -3.83 17.04 -3.84
C ASP A 186 -5.02 18.02 -3.97
N VAL A 187 -6.27 17.56 -3.78
CA VAL A 187 -7.43 18.47 -3.74
C VAL A 187 -8.24 18.20 -2.47
N VAL A 188 -7.75 18.71 -1.35
CA VAL A 188 -8.54 19.25 -0.23
C VAL A 188 -7.70 20.31 0.49
#